data_a8d284124a19b332e06622cad790fd30
#
_entry.id   a8d284124a19b332e06622cad790fd30
#
_cell.length_a   1.000
_cell.length_b   1.000
_cell.length_c   1.000
_cell.angle_alpha   90.00
_cell.angle_beta   90.00
_cell.angle_gamma   90.00
#
_symmetry.space_group_name_H-M   'P 1'
#
loop_
_entity.id
_entity.type
_entity.pdbx_description
1 polymer ?
#
loop_
_entity_poly.entity_id
_entity_poly.type
_entity_poly.pdbx_seq_one_letter_code
_entity_poly.pdbx_strand_id
1 'polypeptide(L)'
;MKKSYYLEIGLGANFQYAEMVLTTIKSICCHNRGIRFYLINNDFPTEWFYNLNRKLKKLDCEIVNSRVNRTHINQYKTNIDYELFLCYFIPDFVEENTVLYLDCDLVVNQDLTPLFDIDLGDYPLAAVQDLGAQYYF
;
A
#
# COMPACT_ATOMS: atom_id res chain seq x y z
N MET A 1 -10.31 -18.38 19.78
CA MET A 1 -10.08 -17.11 19.09
C MET A 1 -9.20 -17.38 17.87
N LYS A 2 -9.77 -17.34 16.66
CA LYS A 2 -8.94 -17.41 15.44
C LYS A 2 -8.11 -16.14 15.38
N LYS A 3 -6.79 -16.22 15.48
CA LYS A 3 -5.89 -15.13 15.13
C LYS A 3 -6.09 -14.87 13.63
N SER A 4 -6.73 -13.78 13.30
CA SER A 4 -6.79 -13.31 11.92
C SER A 4 -5.40 -12.79 11.59
N TYR A 5 -4.63 -13.54 10.84
CA TYR A 5 -3.36 -13.04 10.31
C TYR A 5 -3.69 -12.23 9.06
N TYR A 6 -3.48 -10.94 9.13
CA TYR A 6 -3.55 -10.08 7.96
C TYR A 6 -2.17 -10.01 7.29
N LEU A 7 -2.17 -10.05 5.96
CA LEU A 7 -1.02 -9.58 5.19
C LEU A 7 -1.15 -8.06 5.11
N GLU A 8 -0.12 -7.35 5.54
CA GLU A 8 -0.13 -5.88 5.60
C GLU A 8 0.43 -5.32 4.28
N ILE A 9 -0.39 -4.59 3.52
CA ILE A 9 0.00 -4.01 2.23
C ILE A 9 -0.19 -2.50 2.24
N GLY A 10 0.88 -1.75 1.99
CA GLY A 10 0.87 -0.31 1.84
C GLY A 10 0.75 0.12 0.37
N LEU A 11 -0.10 1.09 0.10
CA LEU A 11 -0.27 1.76 -1.19
C LEU A 11 -0.21 3.28 -0.95
N GLY A 12 0.33 4.03 -1.91
CA GLY A 12 0.33 5.50 -1.86
C GLY A 12 -0.31 6.07 -3.11
N ALA A 13 -1.28 6.99 -2.95
CA ALA A 13 -1.93 7.65 -4.08
C ALA A 13 -2.67 8.92 -3.66
N ASN A 14 -2.91 9.81 -4.62
CA ASN A 14 -3.96 10.85 -4.54
C ASN A 14 -5.24 10.36 -5.22
N PHE A 15 -6.35 11.06 -5.02
CA PHE A 15 -7.68 10.61 -5.46
C PHE A 15 -7.83 10.52 -6.98
N GLN A 16 -7.04 11.25 -7.76
CA GLN A 16 -7.08 11.11 -9.23
C GLN A 16 -6.68 9.72 -9.71
N TYR A 17 -5.93 8.94 -8.90
CA TYR A 17 -5.54 7.56 -9.19
C TYR A 17 -6.49 6.51 -8.60
N ALA A 18 -7.67 6.90 -8.10
CA ALA A 18 -8.59 5.99 -7.40
C ALA A 18 -8.96 4.74 -8.21
N GLU A 19 -9.15 4.86 -9.53
CA GLU A 19 -9.45 3.70 -10.38
C GLU A 19 -8.26 2.75 -10.53
N MET A 20 -7.04 3.27 -10.56
CA MET A 20 -5.81 2.45 -10.58
C MET A 20 -5.66 1.71 -9.25
N VAL A 21 -5.85 2.40 -8.13
CA VAL A 21 -5.86 1.79 -6.79
C VAL A 21 -6.88 0.65 -6.71
N LEU A 22 -8.10 0.86 -7.20
CA LEU A 22 -9.13 -0.17 -7.24
C LEU A 22 -8.72 -1.37 -8.11
N THR A 23 -8.10 -1.13 -9.25
CA THR A 23 -7.63 -2.19 -10.14
C THR A 23 -6.55 -3.03 -9.47
N THR A 24 -5.58 -2.37 -8.83
CA THR A 24 -4.53 -3.04 -8.06
C THR A 24 -5.13 -3.89 -6.94
N ILE A 25 -5.99 -3.31 -6.09
CA ILE A 25 -6.65 -4.03 -4.99
C ILE A 25 -7.47 -5.23 -5.51
N LYS A 26 -8.24 -5.06 -6.58
CA LYS A 26 -9.01 -6.15 -7.17
C LYS A 26 -8.11 -7.28 -7.65
N SER A 27 -7.00 -6.97 -8.31
CA SER A 27 -6.04 -7.98 -8.78
C SER A 27 -5.43 -8.75 -7.62
N ILE A 28 -5.07 -8.08 -6.53
CA ILE A 28 -4.57 -8.70 -5.31
C ILE A 28 -5.62 -9.65 -4.72
N CYS A 29 -6.87 -9.20 -4.59
CA CYS A 29 -7.96 -9.98 -4.03
C CYS A 29 -8.42 -11.15 -4.91
N CYS A 30 -8.00 -11.21 -6.19
CA CYS A 30 -8.22 -12.40 -7.02
C CYS A 30 -7.42 -13.62 -6.52
N HIS A 31 -6.29 -13.39 -5.87
CA HIS A 31 -5.34 -14.45 -5.51
C HIS A 31 -5.10 -14.54 -3.99
N ASN A 32 -5.54 -13.57 -3.22
CA ASN A 32 -5.20 -13.42 -1.80
C ASN A 32 -6.44 -13.14 -0.95
N ARG A 33 -6.38 -13.52 0.33
CA ARG A 33 -7.37 -13.23 1.37
C ARG A 33 -6.67 -12.80 2.65
N GLY A 34 -7.41 -12.24 3.59
CA GLY A 34 -6.88 -11.85 4.88
C GLY A 34 -5.88 -10.70 4.79
N ILE A 35 -6.20 -9.68 3.97
CA ILE A 35 -5.30 -8.54 3.72
C ILE A 35 -5.84 -7.29 4.40
N ARG A 36 -4.94 -6.59 5.08
CA ARG A 36 -5.14 -5.21 5.50
C ARG A 36 -4.36 -4.28 4.59
N PHE A 37 -5.08 -3.46 3.82
CA PHE A 37 -4.50 -2.42 3.00
C PHE A 37 -4.38 -1.12 3.80
N TYR A 38 -3.27 -0.42 3.65
CA TYR A 38 -3.06 0.94 4.14
C TYR A 38 -2.93 1.86 2.92
N LEU A 39 -3.91 2.71 2.68
CA LEU A 39 -3.83 3.70 1.61
C LEU A 39 -3.32 5.01 2.18
N ILE A 40 -2.04 5.27 1.95
CA ILE A 40 -1.40 6.52 2.32
C ILE A 40 -1.87 7.61 1.35
N ASN A 41 -2.57 8.62 1.86
CA ASN A 41 -3.19 9.63 1.02
C ASN A 41 -3.41 10.95 1.77
N ASN A 42 -3.83 11.98 1.05
CA ASN A 42 -4.21 13.27 1.65
C ASN A 42 -5.58 13.79 1.22
N ASP A 43 -6.24 13.17 0.23
CA ASP A 43 -7.42 13.74 -0.42
C ASP A 43 -8.55 12.75 -0.76
N PHE A 44 -8.37 11.46 -0.46
CA PHE A 44 -9.44 10.48 -0.67
C PHE A 44 -10.63 10.77 0.26
N PRO A 45 -11.88 10.76 -0.28
CA PRO A 45 -13.08 10.93 0.54
C PRO A 45 -13.27 9.76 1.52
N THR A 46 -13.70 10.05 2.74
CA THR A 46 -13.99 9.00 3.75
C THR A 46 -15.04 8.01 3.26
N GLU A 47 -16.03 8.47 2.51
CA GLU A 47 -17.08 7.64 1.93
C GLU A 47 -16.53 6.59 0.96
N TRP A 48 -15.46 6.90 0.23
CA TRP A 48 -14.80 5.96 -0.67
C TRP A 48 -14.30 4.72 0.11
N PHE A 49 -13.66 4.93 1.27
CA PHE A 49 -13.21 3.83 2.14
C PHE A 49 -14.37 3.02 2.70
N TYR A 50 -15.44 3.68 3.12
CA TYR A 50 -16.63 3.01 3.64
C TYR A 50 -17.23 2.08 2.58
N ASN A 51 -17.42 2.57 1.37
CA ASN A 51 -17.98 1.79 0.26
C ASN A 51 -17.08 0.62 -0.16
N LEU A 52 -15.77 0.83 -0.19
CA LEU A 52 -14.82 -0.23 -0.53
C LEU A 52 -14.77 -1.31 0.57
N ASN A 53 -14.73 -0.92 1.84
CA ASN A 53 -14.69 -1.87 2.97
C ASN A 53 -15.91 -2.78 3.02
N ARG A 54 -17.10 -2.31 2.63
CA ARG A 54 -18.30 -3.16 2.52
C ARG A 54 -18.10 -4.33 1.55
N LYS A 55 -17.30 -4.14 0.50
CA LYS A 55 -16.96 -5.17 -0.49
C LYS A 55 -15.82 -6.06 0.01
N LEU A 56 -14.76 -5.44 0.54
CA LEU A 56 -13.56 -6.13 1.02
C LEU A 56 -13.84 -7.08 2.18
N LYS A 57 -14.77 -6.72 3.05
CA LYS A 57 -15.17 -7.58 4.19
C LYS A 57 -15.61 -8.97 3.77
N LYS A 58 -16.21 -9.13 2.59
CA LYS A 58 -16.63 -10.44 2.04
C LYS A 58 -15.44 -11.31 1.63
N LEU A 59 -14.26 -10.73 1.55
CA LEU A 59 -13.01 -11.37 1.16
C LEU A 59 -12.02 -11.47 2.33
N ASP A 60 -12.49 -11.26 3.56
CA ASP A 60 -11.64 -11.14 4.77
C ASP A 60 -10.55 -10.08 4.63
N CYS A 61 -10.83 -9.01 3.88
CA CYS A 61 -9.93 -7.89 3.64
C CYS A 61 -10.52 -6.59 4.18
N GLU A 62 -9.65 -5.64 4.47
CA GLU A 62 -10.02 -4.28 4.85
C GLU A 62 -9.04 -3.25 4.27
N ILE A 63 -9.46 -1.99 4.19
CA ILE A 63 -8.60 -0.87 3.82
C ILE A 63 -8.70 0.23 4.87
N VAL A 64 -7.54 0.69 5.31
CA VAL A 64 -7.38 1.76 6.30
C VAL A 64 -7.10 3.07 5.59
N ASN A 65 -7.84 4.13 5.96
CA ASN A 65 -7.56 5.48 5.50
C ASN A 65 -6.36 6.06 6.26
N SER A 66 -5.18 5.92 5.67
CA SER A 66 -3.93 6.40 6.24
C SER A 66 -3.65 7.83 5.76
N ARG A 67 -4.36 8.78 6.34
CA ARG A 67 -4.34 10.17 5.90
C ARG A 67 -3.14 10.92 6.41
N VAL A 68 -2.32 11.44 5.51
CA VAL A 68 -1.17 12.28 5.81
C VAL A 68 -1.58 13.74 5.86
N ASN A 69 -1.14 14.47 6.87
CA ASN A 69 -1.40 15.89 6.98
C ASN A 69 -0.48 16.70 6.05
N ARG A 70 -1.04 17.68 5.32
CA ARG A 70 -0.29 18.56 4.42
C ARG A 70 0.89 19.28 5.09
N THR A 71 0.80 19.57 6.38
CA THR A 71 1.90 20.20 7.13
C THR A 71 3.15 19.33 7.18
N HIS A 72 3.00 18.01 7.24
CA HIS A 72 4.13 17.08 7.19
C HIS A 72 4.76 17.03 5.78
N ILE A 73 3.94 17.12 4.74
CA ILE A 73 4.40 17.11 3.34
C ILE A 73 5.20 18.39 3.00
N ASN A 74 4.78 19.54 3.52
CA ASN A 74 5.43 20.83 3.26
C ASN A 74 6.83 20.96 3.88
N GLN A 75 7.22 20.08 4.78
CA GLN A 75 8.58 20.01 5.32
C GLN A 75 9.60 19.51 4.28
N TYR A 76 9.13 18.76 3.31
CA TYR A 76 9.93 18.27 2.19
C TYR A 76 9.77 19.22 0.99
N LYS A 77 10.42 20.39 1.04
CA LYS A 77 10.47 21.33 -0.08
C LYS A 77 11.28 20.72 -1.23
N THR A 78 10.64 19.91 -2.04
CA THR A 78 11.24 19.40 -3.27
C THR A 78 10.31 19.73 -4.44
N ASN A 79 10.91 20.02 -5.61
CA ASN A 79 10.17 20.18 -6.88
C ASN A 79 9.70 18.81 -7.45
N ILE A 80 9.70 17.77 -6.62
CA ILE A 80 9.31 16.42 -6.99
C ILE A 80 7.89 16.20 -6.45
N ASP A 81 7.04 15.56 -7.24
CA ASP A 81 5.68 15.22 -6.87
C ASP A 81 5.66 14.45 -5.53
N TYR A 82 4.97 15.00 -4.54
CA TYR A 82 4.97 14.45 -3.18
C TYR A 82 4.38 13.04 -3.12
N GLU A 83 3.59 12.63 -4.11
CA GLU A 83 3.04 11.28 -4.23
C GLU A 83 4.11 10.21 -4.22
N LEU A 84 5.31 10.50 -4.75
CA LEU A 84 6.45 9.59 -4.74
C LEU A 84 6.99 9.33 -3.33
N PHE A 85 6.69 10.22 -2.37
CA PHE A 85 7.17 10.11 -1.00
C PHE A 85 6.15 9.53 -0.03
N LEU A 86 4.94 9.21 -0.49
CA LEU A 86 3.90 8.66 0.39
C LEU A 86 4.33 7.37 1.08
N CYS A 87 5.16 6.55 0.45
CA CYS A 87 5.69 5.33 1.05
C CYS A 87 6.52 5.58 2.33
N TYR A 88 7.14 6.74 2.47
CA TYR A 88 7.91 7.09 3.68
C TYR A 88 7.05 7.27 4.93
N PHE A 89 5.75 7.47 4.76
CA PHE A 89 4.81 7.60 5.87
C PHE A 89 4.22 6.27 6.34
N ILE A 90 4.55 5.15 5.69
CA ILE A 90 4.06 3.83 6.08
C ILE A 90 4.32 3.52 7.55
N PRO A 91 5.53 3.76 8.10
CA PRO A 91 5.81 3.46 9.50
C PRO A 91 4.93 4.23 10.51
N ASP A 92 4.34 5.34 10.10
CA ASP A 92 3.44 6.13 10.96
C ASP A 92 2.06 5.47 11.13
N PHE A 93 1.70 4.54 10.26
CA PHE A 93 0.38 3.92 10.21
C PHE A 93 0.38 2.42 10.46
N VAL A 94 1.49 1.74 10.16
CA VAL A 94 1.60 0.28 10.27
C VAL A 94 2.34 -0.08 11.55
N GLU A 95 1.67 -0.78 12.46
CA GLU A 95 2.26 -1.25 13.73
C GLU A 95 2.94 -2.62 13.60
N GLU A 96 2.64 -3.34 12.52
CA GLU A 96 3.19 -4.67 12.26
C GLU A 96 4.67 -4.62 11.85
N ASN A 97 5.39 -5.70 12.12
CA ASN A 97 6.84 -5.75 11.87
C ASN A 97 7.21 -5.80 10.39
N THR A 98 6.27 -6.21 9.54
CA THR A 98 6.52 -6.38 8.10
C THR A 98 5.34 -5.85 7.30
N VAL A 99 5.63 -5.04 6.30
CA VAL A 99 4.65 -4.53 5.35
C VAL A 99 5.21 -4.64 3.93
N LEU A 100 4.36 -5.04 3.00
CA LEU A 100 4.68 -5.01 1.57
C LEU A 100 4.17 -3.69 0.98
N TYR A 101 5.07 -2.87 0.47
CA TYR A 101 4.69 -1.69 -0.30
C TYR A 101 4.57 -2.05 -1.79
N LEU A 102 3.47 -1.63 -2.40
CA LEU A 102 3.23 -1.75 -3.83
C LEU A 102 2.81 -0.39 -4.40
N ASP A 103 3.23 -0.11 -5.62
CA ASP A 103 2.69 1.02 -6.37
C ASP A 103 1.20 0.82 -6.65
N CYS A 104 0.47 1.92 -6.84
CA CYS A 104 -0.98 1.88 -6.96
C CYS A 104 -1.50 1.53 -8.37
N ASP A 105 -0.62 1.32 -9.33
CA ASP A 105 -0.92 1.06 -10.75
C ASP A 105 -0.39 -0.29 -11.24
N LEU A 106 -0.43 -1.29 -10.36
CA LEU A 106 0.02 -2.65 -10.62
C LEU A 106 -1.15 -3.60 -10.89
N VAL A 107 -0.85 -4.70 -11.56
CA VAL A 107 -1.70 -5.89 -11.64
C VAL A 107 -0.95 -7.06 -11.01
N VAL A 108 -1.50 -7.58 -9.90
CA VAL A 108 -0.96 -8.74 -9.20
C VAL A 108 -1.59 -10.00 -9.78
N ASN A 109 -0.75 -10.95 -10.19
CA ASN A 109 -1.16 -12.12 -10.95
C ASN A 109 -0.96 -13.45 -10.21
N GLN A 110 -0.65 -13.40 -8.91
CA GLN A 110 -0.49 -14.61 -8.09
C GLN A 110 -0.54 -14.29 -6.58
N ASP A 111 -0.44 -15.35 -5.77
CA ASP A 111 -0.38 -15.26 -4.32
C ASP A 111 0.85 -14.47 -3.85
N LEU A 112 0.64 -13.52 -2.95
CA LEU A 112 1.69 -12.67 -2.36
C LEU A 112 2.25 -13.24 -1.06
N THR A 113 1.65 -14.27 -0.47
CA THR A 113 2.11 -14.86 0.79
C THR A 113 3.60 -15.17 0.79
N PRO A 114 4.20 -15.74 -0.27
CA PRO A 114 5.63 -16.04 -0.28
C PRO A 114 6.55 -14.84 -0.10
N LEU A 115 6.09 -13.61 -0.42
CA LEU A 115 6.88 -12.40 -0.20
C LEU A 115 7.00 -12.05 1.30
N PHE A 116 5.98 -12.41 2.10
CA PHE A 116 6.00 -12.20 3.55
C PHE A 116 6.84 -13.26 4.29
N ASP A 117 7.13 -14.38 3.64
CA ASP A 117 7.97 -15.45 4.18
C ASP A 117 9.47 -15.24 3.93
N ILE A 118 9.83 -14.17 3.20
CA ILE A 118 11.23 -13.83 2.94
C ILE A 118 11.91 -13.41 4.25
N ASP A 119 12.97 -14.12 4.62
CA ASP A 119 13.82 -13.73 5.74
C ASP A 119 14.74 -12.58 5.32
N LEU A 120 14.53 -11.40 5.90
CA LEU A 120 15.36 -10.23 5.63
C LEU A 120 16.70 -10.25 6.42
N GLY A 121 16.87 -11.17 7.37
CA GLY A 121 18.04 -11.19 8.26
C GLY A 121 18.20 -9.86 9.00
N ASP A 122 19.38 -9.25 8.89
CA ASP A 122 19.68 -7.95 9.52
C ASP A 122 19.33 -6.74 8.63
N TYR A 123 18.73 -6.96 7.46
CA TYR A 123 18.37 -5.87 6.54
C TYR A 123 17.00 -5.29 6.87
N PRO A 124 16.85 -3.97 6.86
CA PRO A 124 15.59 -3.31 7.19
C PRO A 124 14.56 -3.40 6.05
N LEU A 125 14.97 -3.68 4.83
CA LEU A 125 14.09 -3.79 3.67
C LEU A 125 14.71 -4.67 2.56
N ALA A 126 13.83 -5.20 1.71
CA ALA A 126 14.17 -5.74 0.41
C ALA A 126 13.39 -4.99 -0.68
N ALA A 127 13.97 -4.84 -1.84
CA ALA A 127 13.35 -4.17 -2.98
C ALA A 127 13.65 -4.91 -4.28
N VAL A 128 12.75 -4.76 -5.24
CA VAL A 128 12.96 -5.24 -6.60
C VAL A 128 13.84 -4.24 -7.36
N GLN A 129 14.81 -4.74 -8.11
CA GLN A 129 15.62 -3.88 -8.97
C GLN A 129 14.77 -3.27 -10.10
N ASP A 130 14.81 -1.95 -10.22
CA ASP A 130 14.22 -1.26 -11.35
C ASP A 130 15.17 -1.35 -12.55
N LEU A 131 14.79 -2.16 -13.53
CA LEU A 131 15.59 -2.34 -14.75
C LEU A 131 15.59 -1.07 -15.62
N GLY A 132 14.58 -0.20 -15.50
CA GLY A 132 14.50 1.07 -16.21
C GLY A 132 15.49 2.11 -15.70
N ALA A 133 15.78 2.11 -14.41
CA ALA A 133 16.67 3.08 -13.78
C ALA A 133 18.11 3.02 -14.31
N GLN A 134 18.54 1.90 -14.90
CA GLN A 134 19.87 1.74 -15.48
C GLN A 134 20.16 2.69 -16.64
N TYR A 135 19.12 3.25 -17.26
CA TYR A 135 19.26 4.15 -18.42
C TYR A 135 19.30 5.64 -18.05
N TYR A 136 19.14 5.97 -16.76
CA TYR A 136 19.09 7.36 -16.28
C TYR A 136 20.33 7.79 -15.46
N PHE A 137 21.29 6.89 -15.30
CA PHE A 137 22.54 7.14 -14.58
C PHE A 137 23.76 6.80 -15.41
#